data_637ae9b5837bcc529f3a56d238333a24
#
_entry.id   637ae9b5837bcc529f3a56d238333a24
#
_cell.length_a   1.000
_cell.length_b   1.000
_cell.length_c   1.000
_cell.angle_alpha   90.00
_cell.angle_beta   90.00
_cell.angle_gamma   90.00
#
_symmetry.space_group_name_H-M   'P 1'
#
loop_
_entity.id
_entity.type
_entity.pdbx_description
1 polymer ?
#
loop_
_entity_poly.entity_id
_entity_poly.type
_entity_poly.pdbx_seq_one_letter_code
_entity_poly.pdbx_strand_id
1 'polypeptide(L)'
;MFAPTLQVMHDGTLVCIHGCYHRHLGGGGLRAIFSIDGGKTWVAPSQHYGFLVDETYGYSRSCLMPDGTAYLACIGTGGHQLKDARNKMIWSIKLRVRDDHSGIELVPVANDQ
;
A
#
# COMPACT_ATOMS: atom_id res chain seq x y z
N MET A 1 -6.94 5.05 -11.03
CA MET A 1 -6.04 5.43 -9.90
C MET A 1 -6.59 6.66 -9.23
N PHE A 2 -6.64 6.65 -7.92
CA PHE A 2 -7.16 7.80 -7.18
C PHE A 2 -6.50 7.85 -5.81
N ALA A 3 -6.57 9.04 -5.18
CA ALA A 3 -6.11 9.32 -3.82
C ALA A 3 -4.69 8.83 -3.55
N PRO A 4 -3.72 9.23 -4.38
CA PRO A 4 -2.35 8.77 -4.19
C PRO A 4 -1.72 9.37 -2.93
N THR A 5 -0.91 8.57 -2.26
CA THR A 5 -0.08 8.98 -1.14
C THR A 5 1.37 8.64 -1.48
N LEU A 6 2.24 9.62 -1.36
CA LEU A 6 3.66 9.40 -1.65
C LEU A 6 4.44 9.37 -0.34
N GLN A 7 5.20 8.31 -0.17
CA GLN A 7 6.05 8.13 1.00
C GLN A 7 7.49 8.00 0.56
N VAL A 8 8.38 8.80 1.15
CA VAL A 8 9.81 8.70 0.95
C VAL A 8 10.37 7.82 2.05
N MET A 9 10.99 6.71 1.66
CA MET A 9 11.57 5.77 2.60
C MET A 9 12.96 6.25 3.05
N HIS A 10 13.53 5.59 4.06
CA HIS A 10 14.82 6.02 4.63
C HIS A 10 15.94 6.05 3.61
N ASP A 11 15.92 5.13 2.66
CA ASP A 11 16.97 5.04 1.64
C ASP A 11 16.67 5.88 0.41
N GLY A 12 15.63 6.70 0.45
CA GLY A 12 15.25 7.54 -0.67
C GLY A 12 14.28 6.89 -1.66
N THR A 13 13.95 5.63 -1.50
CA THR A 13 12.95 4.98 -2.34
C THR A 13 11.63 5.69 -2.18
N LEU A 14 10.95 5.95 -3.31
CA LEU A 14 9.63 6.54 -3.32
C LEU A 14 8.58 5.45 -3.41
N VAL A 15 7.59 5.48 -2.54
CA VAL A 15 6.48 4.52 -2.59
C VAL A 15 5.20 5.33 -2.79
N CYS A 16 4.46 4.97 -3.83
CA CYS A 16 3.17 5.60 -4.10
C CYS A 16 2.07 4.58 -3.84
N ILE A 17 1.20 4.91 -2.89
CA ILE A 17 0.06 4.06 -2.54
C ILE A 17 -1.18 4.72 -3.12
N HIS A 18 -2.00 3.94 -3.82
CA HIS A 18 -3.16 4.51 -4.50
C HIS A 18 -4.30 3.51 -4.55
N GLY A 19 -5.51 4.02 -4.73
CA GLY A 19 -6.66 3.18 -4.98
C GLY A 19 -6.83 2.93 -6.46
N CYS A 20 -7.47 1.83 -6.79
CA CYS A 20 -7.70 1.44 -8.17
C CYS A 20 -9.05 0.75 -8.31
N TYR A 21 -9.79 1.12 -9.35
CA TYR A 21 -11.11 0.55 -9.60
C TYR A 21 -11.11 -0.59 -10.60
N HIS A 22 -10.00 -0.89 -11.24
CA HIS A 22 -9.98 -1.77 -12.41
C HIS A 22 -9.98 -3.25 -12.03
N ARG A 23 -11.02 -3.66 -11.33
CA ARG A 23 -11.13 -5.05 -10.87
C ARG A 23 -11.14 -6.03 -12.01
N HIS A 24 -11.84 -5.69 -13.09
CA HIS A 24 -11.95 -6.57 -14.25
C HIS A 24 -10.63 -6.76 -14.98
N LEU A 25 -9.64 -5.91 -14.68
CA LEU A 25 -8.30 -6.05 -15.23
C LEU A 25 -7.33 -6.61 -14.19
N GLY A 26 -7.85 -7.09 -13.06
CA GLY A 26 -7.01 -7.64 -12.01
C GLY A 26 -6.27 -6.59 -11.19
N GLY A 27 -6.64 -5.32 -11.33
CA GLY A 27 -5.91 -4.23 -10.68
C GLY A 27 -6.68 -3.50 -9.60
N GLY A 28 -7.84 -4.00 -9.20
CA GLY A 28 -8.63 -3.32 -8.20
C GLY A 28 -8.02 -3.37 -6.81
N GLY A 29 -8.50 -2.49 -5.93
CA GLY A 29 -8.08 -2.45 -4.54
C GLY A 29 -7.09 -1.34 -4.24
N LEU A 30 -6.45 -1.43 -3.08
CA LEU A 30 -5.39 -0.52 -2.67
C LEU A 30 -4.07 -1.11 -3.13
N ARG A 31 -3.30 -0.33 -3.88
CA ARG A 31 -2.09 -0.80 -4.55
C ARG A 31 -0.93 0.13 -4.25
N ALA A 32 0.29 -0.37 -4.43
CA ALA A 32 1.49 0.41 -4.26
C ALA A 32 2.46 0.14 -5.40
N ILE A 33 3.12 1.19 -5.85
CA ILE A 33 4.26 1.11 -6.75
C ILE A 33 5.43 1.83 -6.10
N PHE A 34 6.64 1.55 -6.56
CA PHE A 34 7.79 2.24 -5.98
C PHE A 34 8.82 2.58 -7.04
N SER A 35 9.66 3.56 -6.72
CA SER A 35 10.73 4.03 -7.60
C SER A 35 12.03 4.10 -6.81
N ILE A 36 13.10 3.56 -7.38
CA ILE A 36 14.43 3.62 -6.78
C ILE A 36 15.34 4.62 -7.47
N ASP A 37 14.81 5.37 -8.44
CA ASP A 37 15.62 6.31 -9.24
C ASP A 37 15.04 7.73 -9.23
N GLY A 38 14.41 8.09 -8.14
CA GLY A 38 13.89 9.46 -7.98
C GLY A 38 12.62 9.75 -8.75
N GLY A 39 11.88 8.72 -9.11
CA GLY A 39 10.62 8.88 -9.83
C GLY A 39 10.74 8.79 -11.33
N LYS A 40 11.91 8.48 -11.86
CA LYS A 40 12.08 8.36 -13.30
C LYS A 40 11.41 7.12 -13.85
N THR A 41 11.53 6.00 -13.13
CA THR A 41 10.84 4.77 -13.49
C THR A 41 10.19 4.19 -12.24
N TRP A 42 9.12 3.44 -12.45
CA TRP A 42 8.33 2.87 -11.37
C TRP A 42 8.23 1.38 -11.52
N VAL A 43 8.38 0.67 -10.40
CA VAL A 43 8.30 -0.78 -10.36
C VAL A 43 6.88 -1.18 -9.98
N ALA A 44 6.30 -2.03 -10.81
CA ALA A 44 4.95 -2.56 -10.61
C ALA A 44 4.89 -3.95 -11.25
N PRO A 45 3.94 -4.80 -10.83
CA PRO A 45 3.74 -6.07 -11.53
C PRO A 45 3.33 -5.81 -12.97
N SER A 46 3.78 -6.69 -13.87
CA SER A 46 3.67 -6.43 -15.32
C SER A 46 2.25 -6.29 -15.83
N GLN A 47 1.28 -6.90 -15.17
CA GLN A 47 -0.11 -6.91 -15.64
C GLN A 47 -1.07 -6.25 -14.66
N HIS A 48 -0.54 -5.47 -13.72
CA HIS A 48 -1.38 -4.85 -12.70
C HIS A 48 -0.95 -3.42 -12.47
N TYR A 49 -1.84 -2.66 -11.88
CA TYR A 49 -1.61 -1.24 -11.61
C TYR A 49 -0.77 -1.02 -10.37
N GLY A 50 -0.29 -2.06 -9.73
CA GLY A 50 0.58 -1.97 -8.57
C GLY A 50 0.53 -3.25 -7.77
N PHE A 51 1.42 -3.34 -6.78
CA PHE A 51 1.44 -4.46 -5.86
C PHE A 51 0.26 -4.34 -4.91
N LEU A 52 -0.38 -5.46 -4.61
CA LEU A 52 -1.59 -5.44 -3.80
C LEU A 52 -1.27 -5.13 -2.34
N VAL A 53 -1.91 -4.11 -1.80
CA VAL A 53 -1.90 -3.83 -0.38
C VAL A 53 -3.14 -4.41 0.28
N ASP A 54 -4.29 -4.19 -0.34
CA ASP A 54 -5.55 -4.74 0.16
C ASP A 54 -6.54 -4.84 -0.99
N GLU A 55 -7.43 -5.83 -0.92
CA GLU A 55 -8.40 -6.06 -1.97
C GLU A 55 -9.47 -5.00 -2.07
N THR A 56 -9.70 -4.27 -1.00
CA THR A 56 -10.65 -3.17 -1.03
C THR A 56 -9.91 -1.87 -1.19
N TYR A 57 -10.51 -0.95 -1.93
CA TYR A 57 -9.90 0.35 -2.10
C TYR A 57 -10.37 1.30 -1.00
N GLY A 58 -9.61 2.35 -0.83
CA GLY A 58 -9.91 3.37 0.14
C GLY A 58 -8.88 4.47 0.07
N TYR A 59 -8.90 5.31 1.06
CA TYR A 59 -7.95 6.40 1.18
C TYR A 59 -6.94 6.04 2.24
N SER A 60 -5.70 6.44 2.04
CA SER A 60 -4.64 6.14 3.01
C SER A 60 -3.79 7.36 3.27
N ARG A 61 -3.17 7.34 4.43
CA ARG A 61 -2.09 8.24 4.78
C ARG A 61 -0.99 7.40 5.37
N SER A 62 0.23 7.84 5.21
CA SER A 62 1.36 7.06 5.66
C SER A 62 2.29 7.90 6.51
N CYS A 63 3.05 7.21 7.36
CA CYS A 63 4.21 7.81 7.99
C CYS A 63 5.34 6.78 8.01
N LEU A 64 6.56 7.30 7.97
CA LEU A 64 7.75 6.47 7.96
C LEU A 64 8.10 6.12 9.40
N MET A 65 8.27 4.83 9.64
CA MET A 65 8.59 4.33 10.97
C MET A 65 10.09 4.15 11.12
N PRO A 66 10.59 4.18 12.36
CA PRO A 66 12.04 3.98 12.57
C PRO A 66 12.56 2.65 12.07
N ASP A 67 11.71 1.64 11.96
CA ASP A 67 12.11 0.32 11.49
C ASP A 67 12.18 0.22 9.96
N GLY A 68 11.97 1.32 9.25
CA GLY A 68 12.04 1.33 7.79
C GLY A 68 10.76 0.96 7.09
N THR A 69 9.67 0.76 7.83
CA THR A 69 8.37 0.49 7.21
C THR A 69 7.58 1.78 7.04
N ALA A 70 6.64 1.77 6.09
CA ALA A 70 5.61 2.78 5.99
C ALA A 70 4.37 2.27 6.72
N TYR A 71 3.93 3.02 7.70
CA TYR A 71 2.72 2.70 8.46
C TYR A 71 1.56 3.40 7.79
N LEU A 72 0.58 2.63 7.35
CA LEU A 72 -0.58 3.16 6.64
C LEU A 72 -1.80 3.16 7.56
N ALA A 73 -2.46 4.29 7.62
CA ALA A 73 -3.81 4.37 8.18
C ALA A 73 -4.77 4.51 7.01
N CYS A 74 -5.71 3.61 6.92
CA CYS A 74 -6.58 3.48 5.77
C CYS A 74 -8.02 3.67 6.19
N ILE A 75 -8.77 4.39 5.36
CA ILE A 75 -10.19 4.64 5.58
C ILE A 75 -10.95 3.99 4.45
N GLY A 76 -11.99 3.24 4.79
CA GLY A 76 -12.79 2.58 3.77
C GLY A 76 -13.57 1.44 4.38
N THR A 77 -14.01 0.54 3.52
CA THR A 77 -14.82 -0.60 3.98
C THR A 77 -14.01 -1.63 4.76
N GLY A 78 -12.72 -1.39 4.90
CA GLY A 78 -11.85 -2.34 5.55
C GLY A 78 -11.33 -3.36 4.56
N GLY A 79 -10.31 -4.04 4.94
CA GLY A 79 -9.67 -4.98 4.08
C GLY A 79 -9.99 -6.41 4.44
N HIS A 80 -9.31 -7.31 3.80
CA HIS A 80 -9.48 -8.74 4.09
C HIS A 80 -9.00 -9.11 5.49
N GLN A 81 -8.27 -8.22 6.17
CA GLN A 81 -7.93 -8.42 7.57
C GLN A 81 -9.15 -8.28 8.48
N LEU A 82 -10.22 -7.66 8.00
CA LEU A 82 -11.39 -7.33 8.79
C LEU A 82 -12.55 -8.16 8.30
N LYS A 83 -13.07 -9.02 9.16
CA LYS A 83 -14.12 -9.94 8.76
C LYS A 83 -15.46 -9.28 8.58
N ASP A 84 -15.71 -8.21 9.31
CA ASP A 84 -16.99 -7.53 9.28
C ASP A 84 -16.81 -6.13 8.73
N ALA A 85 -16.88 -6.02 7.42
CA ALA A 85 -16.63 -4.77 6.72
C ALA A 85 -17.68 -3.70 6.99
N ARG A 86 -18.85 -4.08 7.49
CA ARG A 86 -19.91 -3.11 7.75
C ARG A 86 -19.51 -2.08 8.79
N ASN A 87 -18.61 -2.45 9.69
CA ASN A 87 -18.22 -1.58 10.78
C ASN A 87 -16.86 -0.96 10.59
N LYS A 88 -16.30 -1.07 9.41
CA LYS A 88 -14.91 -0.72 9.24
C LYS A 88 -14.78 0.65 8.65
N MET A 89 -14.22 1.51 9.43
CA MET A 89 -13.94 2.87 9.03
C MET A 89 -12.46 3.10 8.88
N ILE A 90 -11.67 2.55 9.79
CA ILE A 90 -10.23 2.77 9.82
C ILE A 90 -9.54 1.44 10.09
N TRP A 91 -8.51 1.16 9.32
CA TRP A 91 -7.65 0.00 9.53
C TRP A 91 -6.23 0.41 9.18
N SER A 92 -5.27 -0.42 9.57
CA SER A 92 -3.86 -0.07 9.38
C SER A 92 -3.05 -1.29 8.99
N ILE A 93 -1.97 -1.01 8.28
CA ILE A 93 -1.00 -2.02 7.89
C ILE A 93 0.33 -1.33 7.67
N LYS A 94 1.42 -2.07 7.79
CA LYS A 94 2.74 -1.57 7.44
C LYS A 94 3.22 -2.25 6.17
N LEU A 95 4.01 -1.53 5.40
CA LEU A 95 4.64 -2.11 4.23
C LEU A 95 6.09 -1.63 4.11
N ARG A 96 6.86 -2.39 3.39
CA ARG A 96 8.20 -1.97 3.00
C ARG A 96 8.52 -2.54 1.62
N VAL A 97 9.49 -1.92 0.97
CA VAL A 97 10.02 -2.45 -0.29
C VAL A 97 11.00 -3.55 0.05
N ARG A 98 10.90 -4.67 -0.65
CA ARG A 98 11.83 -5.79 -0.43
C ARG A 98 13.24 -5.36 -0.78
N ASP A 99 14.22 -5.90 -0.06
CA ASP A 99 15.62 -5.51 -0.24
C ASP A 99 16.10 -5.75 -1.66
N ASP A 100 15.60 -6.77 -2.33
CA ASP A 100 15.99 -7.09 -3.71
C ASP A 100 15.16 -6.32 -4.74
N HIS A 101 14.28 -5.42 -4.29
CA HIS A 101 13.40 -4.61 -5.14
C HIS A 101 12.47 -5.42 -6.03
N SER A 102 12.12 -6.62 -5.58
CA SER A 102 11.20 -7.49 -6.33
C SER A 102 9.74 -7.15 -6.10
N GLY A 103 9.45 -6.38 -5.07
CA GLY A 103 8.08 -6.04 -4.74
C GLY A 103 8.01 -5.42 -3.35
N ILE A 104 6.82 -5.40 -2.80
CA ILE A 104 6.59 -4.92 -1.44
C ILE A 104 6.30 -6.10 -0.52
N GLU A 105 6.55 -5.87 0.75
CA GLU A 105 6.23 -6.81 1.81
C GLU A 105 5.27 -6.14 2.76
N LEU A 106 4.16 -6.81 3.05
CA LEU A 106 3.20 -6.34 4.04
C LEU A 106 3.61 -6.89 5.40
N VAL A 107 3.68 -5.98 6.36
CA VAL A 107 4.05 -6.33 7.74
C VAL A 107 2.83 -6.08 8.59
N PRO A 108 2.21 -7.10 9.17
CA PRO A 108 1.02 -6.88 9.99
C PRO A 108 1.34 -5.97 11.16
N VAL A 109 0.42 -5.09 11.49
CA VAL A 109 0.52 -4.28 12.68
C VAL A 109 0.19 -5.17 13.86
N ALA A 110 1.05 -5.12 14.87
CA ALA A 110 0.80 -5.88 16.07
C ALA A 110 -0.53 -5.45 16.67
N ASN A 111 -1.32 -6.42 17.02
CA ASN A 111 -2.63 -6.17 17.61
C ASN A 111 -2.65 -6.79 18.99
N ASP A 112 -2.52 -5.95 19.99
CA ASP A 112 -2.36 -6.39 21.35
C ASP A 112 -3.67 -6.53 22.11
N GLN A 113 -4.78 -6.23 21.47
CA GLN A 113 -6.07 -6.30 22.12
C GLN A 113 -6.68 -7.66 22.12
#